data_a51aa0f41cec5261e4bc45f025c12d67
#
_entry.id   a51aa0f41cec5261e4bc45f025c12d67
#
_cell.length_a   1.000
_cell.length_b   1.000
_cell.length_c   1.000
_cell.angle_alpha   90.00
_cell.angle_beta   90.00
_cell.angle_gamma   90.00
#
_symmetry.space_group_name_H-M   'P 1'
#
loop_
_entity.id
_entity.type
_entity.pdbx_description
1 polymer ?
#
loop_
_entity_poly.entity_id
_entity_poly.type
_entity_poly.pdbx_seq_one_letter_code
_entity_poly.pdbx_strand_id
1 'polypeptide(L)'
;VSVASSVPILPKHVLGAALEAGTFETTYTVDTPPGQLVTSGPFRLKQYLPGEKTVIEPNPYWFGVDQANNRLPYLDEVVYLIVPDQDAVDLKFRAGEIDGMDQVKPENFGWYQDNQTQGKFPLHTIGPELSTHFFWFNLARVRKPTEGKRLGEPYASPTKYAWFNDPVFRRAVSMAVDRESMIPSVFYG
;
A
#
# COMPACT_ATOMS: atom_id res chain seq x y z
N VAL A 1 -0.22 -17.26 13.56
CA VAL A 1 -1.40 -16.36 13.57
C VAL A 1 -1.38 -15.48 12.32
N SER A 2 -0.22 -14.91 11.93
CA SER A 2 -0.09 -13.99 10.78
C SER A 2 -0.47 -14.59 9.42
N VAL A 3 -0.29 -15.89 9.22
CA VAL A 3 -0.65 -16.55 7.94
C VAL A 3 -2.15 -16.65 7.77
N ALA A 4 -2.90 -16.91 8.84
CA ALA A 4 -4.36 -17.01 8.77
C ALA A 4 -5.02 -15.64 8.50
N SER A 5 -4.40 -14.52 8.95
CA SER A 5 -4.91 -13.18 8.71
C SER A 5 -4.67 -12.66 7.29
N SER A 6 -3.78 -13.30 6.52
CA SER A 6 -3.51 -12.93 5.13
C SER A 6 -4.40 -13.66 4.10
N VAL A 7 -5.22 -14.62 4.53
CA VAL A 7 -6.14 -15.34 3.64
C VAL A 7 -7.47 -14.59 3.60
N PRO A 8 -7.89 -14.03 2.45
CA PRO A 8 -9.17 -13.34 2.34
C PRO A 8 -10.33 -14.34 2.46
N ILE A 9 -11.34 -13.97 3.26
CA ILE A 9 -12.60 -14.70 3.35
C ILE A 9 -13.56 -14.12 2.30
N LEU A 10 -13.98 -14.95 1.35
CA LEU A 10 -14.78 -14.51 0.21
C LEU A 10 -16.25 -14.93 0.36
N PRO A 11 -17.22 -14.14 -0.13
CA PRO A 11 -18.63 -14.44 -0.05
C PRO A 11 -19.04 -15.53 -1.06
N LYS A 12 -19.10 -16.80 -0.63
CA LYS A 12 -19.43 -17.93 -1.48
C LYS A 12 -20.76 -17.74 -2.23
N HIS A 13 -21.77 -17.14 -1.59
CA HIS A 13 -23.09 -16.92 -2.19
C HIS A 13 -23.08 -15.96 -3.39
N VAL A 14 -22.05 -15.11 -3.51
CA VAL A 14 -21.86 -14.18 -4.63
C VAL A 14 -20.84 -14.72 -5.63
N LEU A 15 -19.74 -15.27 -5.15
CA LEU A 15 -18.57 -15.60 -5.97
C LEU A 15 -18.50 -17.10 -6.33
N GLY A 16 -19.31 -17.96 -5.67
CA GLY A 16 -19.22 -19.39 -5.87
C GLY A 16 -19.50 -19.83 -7.31
N ALA A 17 -20.55 -19.30 -7.93
CA ALA A 17 -20.89 -19.61 -9.31
C ALA A 17 -19.79 -19.16 -10.30
N ALA A 18 -19.18 -18.02 -10.06
CA ALA A 18 -18.07 -17.52 -10.88
C ALA A 18 -16.80 -18.38 -10.73
N LEU A 19 -16.56 -18.91 -9.53
CA LEU A 19 -15.46 -19.84 -9.29
C LEU A 19 -15.66 -21.16 -10.04
N GLU A 20 -16.87 -21.71 -9.98
CA GLU A 20 -17.24 -22.95 -10.70
C GLU A 20 -17.17 -22.77 -12.23
N ALA A 21 -17.54 -21.59 -12.73
CA ALA A 21 -17.48 -21.23 -14.14
C ALA A 21 -16.07 -20.84 -14.63
N GLY A 22 -15.08 -20.72 -13.75
CA GLY A 22 -13.72 -20.25 -14.10
C GLY A 22 -13.63 -18.77 -14.46
N THR A 23 -14.62 -17.95 -14.08
CA THR A 23 -14.69 -16.51 -14.36
C THR A 23 -14.43 -15.66 -13.12
N PHE A 24 -13.93 -16.26 -12.06
CA PHE A 24 -13.69 -15.60 -10.77
C PHE A 24 -12.82 -14.33 -10.89
N GLU A 25 -11.73 -14.38 -11.67
CA GLU A 25 -10.79 -13.27 -11.83
C GLU A 25 -11.42 -12.02 -12.48
N THR A 26 -12.55 -12.18 -13.17
CA THR A 26 -13.25 -11.08 -13.86
C THR A 26 -14.53 -10.65 -13.15
N THR A 27 -14.88 -11.27 -12.04
CA THR A 27 -16.15 -11.00 -11.34
C THR A 27 -16.12 -9.70 -10.57
N TYR A 28 -15.02 -9.42 -9.85
CA TYR A 28 -14.79 -8.15 -9.19
C TYR A 28 -13.66 -7.40 -9.90
N THR A 29 -14.02 -6.27 -10.48
CA THR A 29 -13.09 -5.36 -11.18
C THR A 29 -13.18 -3.97 -10.58
N VAL A 30 -12.30 -3.07 -11.01
CA VAL A 30 -12.33 -1.65 -10.59
C VAL A 30 -13.62 -0.93 -11.01
N ASP A 31 -14.33 -1.46 -12.00
CA ASP A 31 -15.60 -0.91 -12.50
C ASP A 31 -16.83 -1.56 -11.84
N THR A 32 -16.63 -2.51 -10.91
CA THR A 32 -17.73 -3.15 -10.20
C THR A 32 -18.45 -2.13 -9.33
N PRO A 33 -19.77 -1.93 -9.49
CA PRO A 33 -20.53 -1.00 -8.68
C PRO A 33 -20.37 -1.29 -7.17
N PRO A 34 -20.16 -0.27 -6.32
CA PRO A 34 -19.96 -0.45 -4.89
C PRO A 34 -21.02 -1.31 -4.20
N GLY A 35 -22.28 -1.17 -4.59
CA GLY A 35 -23.39 -1.96 -4.05
C GLY A 35 -23.35 -3.46 -4.34
N GLN A 36 -22.50 -3.89 -5.28
CA GLN A 36 -22.30 -5.31 -5.61
C GLN A 36 -21.11 -5.93 -4.87
N LEU A 37 -20.27 -5.10 -4.22
CA LEU A 37 -19.13 -5.55 -3.45
C LEU A 37 -19.57 -5.98 -2.05
N VAL A 38 -19.58 -7.26 -1.80
CA VAL A 38 -19.93 -7.82 -0.48
C VAL A 38 -18.69 -7.90 0.40
N THR A 39 -18.77 -7.32 1.59
CA THR A 39 -17.69 -7.30 2.58
C THR A 39 -18.20 -7.74 3.95
N SER A 40 -17.34 -8.38 4.74
CA SER A 40 -17.61 -8.80 6.11
C SER A 40 -17.04 -7.82 7.16
N GLY A 41 -16.36 -6.77 6.74
CA GLY A 41 -15.73 -5.78 7.61
C GLY A 41 -16.71 -4.71 8.13
N PRO A 42 -16.21 -3.81 9.01
CA PRO A 42 -17.02 -2.73 9.59
C PRO A 42 -17.44 -1.66 8.59
N PHE A 43 -16.73 -1.53 7.50
CA PHE A 43 -17.02 -0.60 6.42
C PHE A 43 -17.24 -1.32 5.10
N ARG A 44 -18.00 -0.68 4.21
CA ARG A 44 -18.18 -1.09 2.82
C ARG A 44 -17.85 0.06 1.88
N LEU A 45 -17.52 -0.25 0.64
CA LEU A 45 -17.26 0.77 -0.38
C LEU A 45 -18.56 1.51 -0.70
N LYS A 46 -18.54 2.84 -0.61
CA LYS A 46 -19.61 3.74 -1.02
C LYS A 46 -19.34 4.33 -2.41
N GLN A 47 -18.11 4.78 -2.64
CA GLN A 47 -17.70 5.43 -3.88
C GLN A 47 -16.23 5.18 -4.16
N TYR A 48 -15.89 5.01 -5.42
CA TYR A 48 -14.52 4.98 -5.89
C TYR A 48 -14.38 5.92 -7.09
N LEU A 49 -13.52 6.92 -6.97
CA LEU A 49 -13.13 7.82 -8.05
C LEU A 49 -11.65 7.61 -8.33
N PRO A 50 -11.31 6.93 -9.45
CA PRO A 50 -9.92 6.62 -9.78
C PRO A 50 -9.02 7.85 -9.80
N GLY A 51 -7.89 7.79 -9.09
CA GLY A 51 -6.91 8.89 -9.00
C GLY A 51 -7.34 10.07 -8.14
N GLU A 52 -8.53 10.06 -7.55
CA GLU A 52 -9.06 11.16 -6.73
C GLU A 52 -9.31 10.72 -5.28
N LYS A 53 -10.27 9.81 -5.07
CA LYS A 53 -10.63 9.36 -3.72
C LYS A 53 -11.36 8.03 -3.69
N THR A 54 -11.28 7.39 -2.52
CA THR A 54 -12.13 6.27 -2.13
C THR A 54 -12.95 6.66 -0.91
N VAL A 55 -14.25 6.42 -0.96
CA VAL A 55 -15.18 6.69 0.16
C VAL A 55 -15.74 5.37 0.65
N ILE A 56 -15.65 5.15 1.96
CA ILE A 56 -16.26 4.01 2.62
C ILE A 56 -17.27 4.47 3.68
N GLU A 57 -18.31 3.67 3.89
CA GLU A 57 -19.37 3.93 4.85
C GLU A 57 -19.60 2.73 5.77
N PRO A 58 -20.25 2.86 6.92
CA PRO A 58 -20.56 1.74 7.80
C PRO A 58 -21.28 0.61 7.08
N ASN A 59 -20.80 -0.61 7.31
CA ASN A 59 -21.49 -1.80 6.84
C ASN A 59 -22.68 -2.10 7.76
N PRO A 60 -23.93 -2.03 7.26
CA PRO A 60 -25.13 -2.26 8.10
C PRO A 60 -25.24 -3.68 8.65
N TYR A 61 -24.47 -4.62 8.12
CA TYR A 61 -24.46 -6.03 8.55
C TYR A 61 -23.31 -6.35 9.51
N TRP A 62 -22.47 -5.38 9.84
CA TRP A 62 -21.36 -5.59 10.75
C TRP A 62 -21.86 -5.78 12.18
N PHE A 63 -21.36 -6.78 12.87
CA PHE A 63 -21.85 -7.23 14.16
C PHE A 63 -21.17 -6.57 15.37
N GLY A 64 -20.11 -5.80 15.16
CA GLY A 64 -19.31 -5.23 16.25
C GLY A 64 -20.08 -4.19 17.06
N VAL A 65 -19.96 -4.30 18.38
CA VAL A 65 -20.47 -3.34 19.36
C VAL A 65 -19.38 -2.97 20.36
N ASP A 66 -19.50 -1.83 21.00
CA ASP A 66 -18.63 -1.42 22.10
C ASP A 66 -19.08 -2.04 23.45
N GLN A 67 -18.37 -1.71 24.53
CA GLN A 67 -18.70 -2.21 25.89
C GLN A 67 -20.06 -1.74 26.42
N ALA A 68 -20.59 -0.64 25.89
CA ALA A 68 -21.90 -0.10 26.22
C ALA A 68 -23.00 -0.60 25.26
N ASN A 69 -22.69 -1.58 24.40
CA ASN A 69 -23.57 -2.13 23.37
C ASN A 69 -23.99 -1.13 22.28
N ASN A 70 -23.23 -0.05 22.08
CA ASN A 70 -23.43 0.83 20.94
C ASN A 70 -22.83 0.19 19.70
N ARG A 71 -23.51 0.37 18.56
CA ARG A 71 -23.06 -0.19 17.29
C ARG A 71 -21.80 0.50 16.76
N LEU A 72 -20.86 -0.28 16.30
CA LEU A 72 -19.65 0.17 15.60
C LEU A 72 -19.83 0.03 14.07
N PRO A 73 -19.06 0.80 13.28
CA PRO A 73 -18.16 1.88 13.66
C PRO A 73 -18.89 3.17 14.05
N TYR A 74 -18.23 4.08 14.76
CA TYR A 74 -18.80 5.38 15.14
C TYR A 74 -18.79 6.41 14.01
N LEU A 75 -17.86 6.25 13.03
CA LEU A 75 -17.74 7.16 11.90
C LEU A 75 -18.82 6.88 10.86
N ASP A 76 -19.47 7.92 10.38
CA ASP A 76 -20.47 7.83 9.32
C ASP A 76 -19.85 7.64 7.94
N GLU A 77 -18.61 8.11 7.76
CA GLU A 77 -17.88 8.02 6.49
C GLU A 77 -16.38 8.14 6.74
N VAL A 78 -15.60 7.43 5.92
CA VAL A 78 -14.14 7.64 5.83
C VAL A 78 -13.78 7.91 4.38
N VAL A 79 -13.07 9.00 4.13
CA VAL A 79 -12.62 9.43 2.80
C VAL A 79 -11.12 9.30 2.70
N TYR A 80 -10.65 8.41 1.82
CA TYR A 80 -9.25 8.29 1.47
C TYR A 80 -8.96 9.13 0.23
N LEU A 81 -8.24 10.23 0.39
CA LEU A 81 -7.78 11.04 -0.74
C LEU A 81 -6.55 10.43 -1.37
N ILE A 82 -6.52 10.37 -2.70
CA ILE A 82 -5.35 9.93 -3.46
C ILE A 82 -4.53 11.16 -3.82
N VAL A 83 -3.47 11.39 -3.06
CA VAL A 83 -2.56 12.51 -3.27
C VAL A 83 -1.21 11.96 -3.72
N PRO A 84 -0.76 12.23 -4.96
CA PRO A 84 0.44 11.59 -5.51
C PRO A 84 1.75 11.98 -4.83
N ASP A 85 1.78 13.14 -4.18
CA ASP A 85 2.97 13.71 -3.57
C ASP A 85 2.83 13.80 -2.05
N GLN A 86 3.80 13.22 -1.35
CA GLN A 86 3.85 13.22 0.12
C GLN A 86 3.96 14.63 0.72
N ASP A 87 4.62 15.58 0.04
CA ASP A 87 4.69 16.97 0.53
C ASP A 87 3.34 17.65 0.43
N ALA A 88 2.55 17.34 -0.59
CA ALA A 88 1.18 17.81 -0.71
C ALA A 88 0.27 17.23 0.39
N VAL A 89 0.48 15.97 0.79
CA VAL A 89 -0.23 15.36 1.95
C VAL A 89 0.11 16.11 3.22
N ASP A 90 1.39 16.39 3.47
CA ASP A 90 1.87 17.13 4.63
C ASP A 90 1.24 18.53 4.70
N LEU A 91 1.22 19.26 3.58
CA LEU A 91 0.59 20.58 3.50
C LEU A 91 -0.92 20.53 3.78
N LYS A 92 -1.63 19.56 3.24
CA LYS A 92 -3.07 19.36 3.49
C LYS A 92 -3.37 19.10 4.96
N PHE A 93 -2.56 18.27 5.62
CA PHE A 93 -2.72 17.99 7.04
C PHE A 93 -2.48 19.26 7.88
N ARG A 94 -1.41 20.01 7.61
CA ARG A 94 -1.11 21.26 8.30
C ARG A 94 -2.17 22.35 8.07
N ALA A 95 -2.81 22.33 6.91
CA ALA A 95 -3.92 23.22 6.58
C ALA A 95 -5.25 22.80 7.22
N GLY A 96 -5.34 21.59 7.81
CA GLY A 96 -6.57 21.05 8.36
C GLY A 96 -7.55 20.55 7.29
N GLU A 97 -7.07 20.26 6.08
CA GLU A 97 -7.90 19.72 4.98
C GLU A 97 -8.11 18.21 5.09
N ILE A 98 -7.28 17.53 5.86
CA ILE A 98 -7.37 16.09 6.17
C ILE A 98 -7.18 15.86 7.67
N ASP A 99 -7.88 14.87 8.21
CA ASP A 99 -7.89 14.55 9.64
C ASP A 99 -6.72 13.66 10.07
N GLY A 100 -6.09 12.96 9.15
CA GLY A 100 -4.99 12.05 9.44
C GLY A 100 -4.18 11.68 8.21
N MET A 101 -2.98 11.20 8.46
CA MET A 101 -2.11 10.57 7.46
C MET A 101 -1.38 9.38 8.11
N ASP A 102 -1.03 8.40 7.31
CA ASP A 102 -0.42 7.15 7.77
C ASP A 102 1.09 7.26 7.99
N GLN A 103 1.76 8.19 7.32
CA GLN A 103 3.20 8.35 7.38
C GLN A 103 3.61 9.83 7.43
N VAL A 104 4.58 10.12 8.27
CA VAL A 104 5.29 11.39 8.32
C VAL A 104 6.68 11.20 7.72
N LYS A 105 7.09 12.07 6.80
CA LYS A 105 8.47 12.07 6.31
C LYS A 105 9.44 12.30 7.47
N PRO A 106 10.57 11.56 7.55
CA PRO A 106 11.54 11.72 8.62
C PRO A 106 11.98 13.18 8.84
N GLU A 107 12.24 13.92 7.76
CA GLU A 107 12.61 15.34 7.82
C GLU A 107 11.56 16.24 8.47
N ASN A 108 10.28 15.87 8.43
CA ASN A 108 9.17 16.64 9.01
C ASN A 108 8.83 16.19 10.44
N PHE A 109 9.38 15.06 10.92
CA PHE A 109 9.03 14.48 12.20
C PHE A 109 9.19 15.45 13.37
N GLY A 110 10.30 16.22 13.44
CA GLY A 110 10.55 17.21 14.48
C GLY A 110 9.44 18.27 14.55
N TRP A 111 8.97 18.76 13.39
CA TRP A 111 7.87 19.71 13.37
C TRP A 111 6.59 19.13 13.99
N TYR A 112 6.23 17.88 13.65
CA TYR A 112 5.05 17.23 14.22
C TYR A 112 5.19 16.99 15.72
N GLN A 113 6.37 16.60 16.18
CA GLN A 113 6.66 16.40 17.60
C GLN A 113 6.46 17.69 18.40
N ASP A 114 6.96 18.82 17.89
CA ASP A 114 6.86 20.13 18.58
C ASP A 114 5.44 20.71 18.53
N ASN A 115 4.68 20.43 17.48
CA ASN A 115 3.37 21.06 17.25
C ASN A 115 2.16 20.19 17.64
N GLN A 116 2.34 18.93 18.07
CA GLN A 116 1.22 18.05 18.39
C GLN A 116 0.26 18.60 19.45
N THR A 117 0.78 19.30 20.47
CA THR A 117 -0.05 19.88 21.54
C THR A 117 -0.86 21.05 21.03
N GLN A 118 -0.25 21.97 20.29
CA GLN A 118 -0.91 23.16 19.73
C GLN A 118 -1.87 22.77 18.59
N GLY A 119 -1.46 21.83 17.73
CA GLY A 119 -2.24 21.32 16.60
C GLY A 119 -3.35 20.35 17.03
N LYS A 120 -3.37 19.91 18.29
CA LYS A 120 -4.35 18.98 18.86
C LYS A 120 -4.46 17.66 18.08
N PHE A 121 -3.36 17.15 17.59
CA PHE A 121 -3.29 15.84 16.93
C PHE A 121 -2.33 14.91 17.68
N PRO A 122 -2.60 13.61 17.76
CA PRO A 122 -1.67 12.63 18.30
C PRO A 122 -0.60 12.29 17.25
N LEU A 123 0.66 12.20 17.69
CA LEU A 123 1.77 11.65 16.92
C LEU A 123 2.13 10.30 17.52
N HIS A 124 1.98 9.22 16.76
CA HIS A 124 2.28 7.88 17.21
C HIS A 124 3.58 7.37 16.60
N THR A 125 4.54 7.01 17.44
CA THR A 125 5.73 6.25 17.03
C THR A 125 5.41 4.77 17.17
N ILE A 126 5.26 4.08 16.05
CA ILE A 126 4.91 2.64 16.02
C ILE A 126 6.13 1.72 16.03
N GLY A 127 7.33 2.28 16.23
CA GLY A 127 8.58 1.55 16.25
C GLY A 127 9.27 1.48 14.89
N PRO A 128 10.34 0.68 14.78
CA PRO A 128 11.08 0.51 13.54
C PRO A 128 10.20 -0.05 12.42
N GLU A 129 10.35 0.49 11.24
CA GLU A 129 9.70 -0.04 10.06
C GLU A 129 10.19 -1.46 9.76
N LEU A 130 9.26 -2.37 9.47
CA LEU A 130 9.59 -3.75 9.10
C LEU A 130 9.90 -3.92 7.61
N SER A 131 9.88 -2.83 6.84
CA SER A 131 10.21 -2.85 5.42
C SER A 131 11.71 -2.87 5.20
N THR A 132 12.11 -3.38 4.05
CA THR A 132 13.50 -3.45 3.64
C THR A 132 13.67 -2.69 2.34
N HIS A 133 14.51 -1.66 2.35
CA HIS A 133 14.88 -0.95 1.14
C HIS A 133 15.98 -1.71 0.42
N PHE A 134 15.73 -2.09 -0.83
CA PHE A 134 16.66 -2.85 -1.63
C PHE A 134 16.55 -2.51 -3.13
N PHE A 135 17.58 -2.81 -3.85
CA PHE A 135 17.57 -2.84 -5.30
C PHE A 135 18.05 -4.19 -5.80
N TRP A 136 17.62 -4.57 -6.98
CA TRP A 136 18.06 -5.80 -7.63
C TRP A 136 18.47 -5.57 -9.07
N PHE A 137 19.30 -6.46 -9.57
CA PHE A 137 19.68 -6.47 -10.97
C PHE A 137 18.72 -7.33 -11.77
N ASN A 138 18.24 -6.80 -12.89
CA ASN A 138 17.35 -7.57 -13.76
C ASN A 138 18.11 -8.67 -14.49
N LEU A 139 17.98 -9.90 -14.01
CA LEU A 139 18.52 -11.12 -14.63
C LEU A 139 17.45 -11.92 -15.36
N ALA A 140 16.23 -11.38 -15.50
CA ALA A 140 15.14 -12.07 -16.16
C ALA A 140 15.41 -12.27 -17.65
N ARG A 141 14.93 -13.41 -18.14
CA ARG A 141 14.94 -13.76 -19.56
C ARG A 141 13.52 -13.90 -20.08
N VAL A 142 13.35 -13.65 -21.34
CA VAL A 142 12.06 -13.78 -22.04
C VAL A 142 11.57 -15.24 -21.94
N ARG A 143 10.42 -15.43 -21.31
CA ARG A 143 9.77 -16.74 -21.14
C ARG A 143 8.74 -17.03 -22.22
N LYS A 144 8.19 -15.98 -22.82
CA LYS A 144 7.25 -16.07 -23.95
C LYS A 144 7.71 -15.07 -25.01
N PRO A 145 7.66 -15.37 -26.31
CA PRO A 145 7.99 -14.42 -27.35
C PRO A 145 7.20 -13.12 -27.15
N THR A 146 7.91 -12.02 -27.11
CA THR A 146 7.37 -10.66 -26.99
C THR A 146 7.94 -9.82 -28.12
N GLU A 147 7.24 -8.77 -28.52
CA GLU A 147 7.67 -7.90 -29.61
C GLU A 147 9.11 -7.42 -29.41
N GLY A 148 9.96 -7.65 -30.40
CA GLY A 148 11.36 -7.26 -30.42
C GLY A 148 12.33 -8.14 -29.64
N LYS A 149 11.88 -9.26 -28.99
CA LYS A 149 12.77 -10.15 -28.22
C LYS A 149 12.44 -11.62 -28.44
N ARG A 150 13.50 -12.46 -28.49
CA ARG A 150 13.41 -13.91 -28.67
C ARG A 150 13.32 -14.64 -27.33
N LEU A 151 12.74 -15.84 -27.35
CA LEU A 151 12.70 -16.73 -26.18
C LEU A 151 14.13 -16.97 -25.62
N GLY A 152 14.31 -16.80 -24.32
CA GLY A 152 15.59 -16.94 -23.62
C GLY A 152 16.50 -15.71 -23.70
N GLU A 153 16.15 -14.69 -24.48
CA GLU A 153 16.91 -13.45 -24.55
C GLU A 153 16.77 -12.64 -23.25
N PRO A 154 17.85 -12.02 -22.74
CA PRO A 154 17.75 -11.14 -21.57
C PRO A 154 16.88 -9.91 -21.82
N TYR A 155 16.13 -9.46 -20.82
CA TYR A 155 15.46 -8.15 -20.88
C TYR A 155 16.45 -6.99 -20.84
N ALA A 156 17.53 -7.10 -20.06
CA ALA A 156 18.64 -6.14 -20.08
C ALA A 156 19.46 -6.26 -21.37
N SER A 157 20.11 -5.17 -21.79
CA SER A 157 21.04 -5.25 -22.92
C SER A 157 22.15 -6.27 -22.66
N PRO A 158 22.74 -6.90 -23.71
CA PRO A 158 23.74 -7.95 -23.52
C PRO A 158 24.91 -7.53 -22.61
N THR A 159 25.41 -6.31 -22.77
CA THR A 159 26.50 -5.76 -21.94
C THR A 159 26.06 -5.63 -20.48
N LYS A 160 24.91 -5.01 -20.22
CA LYS A 160 24.37 -4.89 -18.84
C LYS A 160 24.05 -6.24 -18.23
N TYR A 161 23.52 -7.16 -19.03
CA TYR A 161 23.23 -8.51 -18.55
C TYR A 161 24.50 -9.26 -18.12
N ALA A 162 25.59 -9.12 -18.85
CA ALA A 162 26.88 -9.71 -18.49
C ALA A 162 27.38 -9.14 -17.14
N TRP A 163 27.33 -7.83 -16.95
CA TRP A 163 27.69 -7.20 -15.66
C TRP A 163 26.77 -7.66 -14.53
N PHE A 164 25.47 -7.62 -14.74
CA PHE A 164 24.51 -7.99 -13.70
C PHE A 164 24.62 -9.47 -13.30
N ASN A 165 25.02 -10.32 -14.24
CA ASN A 165 25.22 -11.74 -13.98
C ASN A 165 26.57 -12.04 -13.29
N ASP A 166 27.52 -11.11 -13.31
CA ASP A 166 28.80 -11.25 -12.62
C ASP A 166 28.64 -11.01 -11.10
N PRO A 167 28.92 -12.02 -10.25
CA PRO A 167 28.86 -11.87 -8.80
C PRO A 167 29.82 -10.80 -8.26
N VAL A 168 30.99 -10.64 -8.88
CA VAL A 168 31.99 -9.65 -8.46
C VAL A 168 31.44 -8.23 -8.67
N PHE A 169 30.85 -7.98 -9.81
CA PHE A 169 30.18 -6.70 -10.11
C PHE A 169 29.07 -6.40 -9.08
N ARG A 170 28.17 -7.36 -8.81
CA ARG A 170 27.08 -7.17 -7.84
C ARG A 170 27.60 -6.88 -6.44
N ARG A 171 28.66 -7.59 -6.02
CA ARG A 171 29.31 -7.37 -4.73
C ARG A 171 29.95 -5.99 -4.65
N ALA A 172 30.64 -5.56 -5.70
CA ALA A 172 31.27 -4.22 -5.76
C ALA A 172 30.21 -3.12 -5.63
N VAL A 173 29.10 -3.22 -6.36
CA VAL A 173 27.98 -2.25 -6.24
C VAL A 173 27.39 -2.27 -4.83
N SER A 174 27.20 -3.45 -4.23
CA SER A 174 26.70 -3.54 -2.85
C SER A 174 27.63 -2.89 -1.83
N MET A 175 28.94 -2.99 -2.04
CA MET A 175 29.94 -2.38 -1.16
C MET A 175 30.08 -0.87 -1.40
N ALA A 176 29.74 -0.37 -2.57
CA ALA A 176 29.76 1.05 -2.89
C ALA A 176 28.61 1.85 -2.24
N VAL A 177 27.58 1.17 -1.71
CA VAL A 177 26.48 1.83 -0.99
C VAL A 177 26.93 2.15 0.44
N ASP A 178 27.07 3.43 0.73
CA ASP A 178 27.37 3.94 2.07
C ASP A 178 26.10 3.91 2.94
N ARG A 179 25.86 2.77 3.59
CA ARG A 179 24.68 2.56 4.44
C ARG A 179 24.75 3.36 5.73
N GLU A 180 25.95 3.57 6.25
CA GLU A 180 26.16 4.28 7.53
C GLU A 180 25.76 5.76 7.40
N SER A 181 26.12 6.40 6.30
CA SER A 181 25.72 7.78 6.02
C SER A 181 24.22 7.89 5.65
N MET A 182 23.62 6.85 5.07
CA MET A 182 22.20 6.85 4.71
C MET A 182 21.29 6.80 5.95
N ILE A 183 21.68 6.10 7.00
CA ILE A 183 20.85 5.97 8.21
C ILE A 183 20.49 7.33 8.80
N PRO A 184 21.44 8.19 9.18
CA PRO A 184 21.10 9.50 9.76
C PRO A 184 20.58 10.51 8.74
N SER A 185 21.02 10.46 7.47
CA SER A 185 20.68 11.48 6.47
C SER A 185 19.34 11.24 5.77
N VAL A 186 18.92 9.99 5.65
CA VAL A 186 17.68 9.62 4.92
C VAL A 186 16.60 9.07 5.86
N PHE A 187 17.01 8.33 6.89
CA PHE A 187 16.08 7.65 7.79
C PHE A 187 16.01 8.26 9.19
N TYR A 188 16.84 9.29 9.48
CA TYR A 188 16.88 10.03 10.75
C TYR A 188 17.17 9.15 11.98
N GLY A 189 17.91 8.08 11.81
CA GLY A 189 18.38 7.19 12.89
C GLY A 189 17.72 5.84 12.90
#